data_b462411d672dcbea484bb78d1f6ca858
#
_entry.id   b462411d672dcbea484bb78d1f6ca858
#
_cell.length_a   1.000
_cell.length_b   1.000
_cell.length_c   1.000
_cell.angle_alpha   90.00
_cell.angle_beta   90.00
_cell.angle_gamma   90.00
#
_symmetry.space_group_name_H-M   'P 1'
#
loop_
_entity.id
_entity.type
_entity.pdbx_description
1 polymer ?
#
loop_
_entity_poly.entity_id
_entity_poly.type
_entity_poly.pdbx_seq_one_letter_code
_entity_poly.pdbx_strand_id
1 'polypeptide(L)'
;MFNTPIFSLDDILIKLEYKNPAGSIKDRPALFMCKEASLKGYREIVEVTSGNTGIALSFYAHKFNLKATIFMPKSFSVERQKLLKAYGANLILTEDSIADAIKEAEIYVKENHAYYAKQFENPLNPASQEITGLEILHQTNKIDNFVCAVGSGGSLTGIAKILKPLGIKIVAVESKNSPVIFNKIYNKNLPVRPHKIQGIGAGFIPKILDLNLIDEVILIDDEEAIQFMKKLPKKGITGGISTAANILAAKQLKGKTITLSPDGIERYLSIL
;
A
#
# COMPACT_ATOMS: atom_id res chain seq x y z
N MET A 1 -0.99 14.92 12.17
CA MET A 1 -1.58 15.19 10.86
C MET A 1 -2.52 14.07 10.46
N PHE A 2 -2.10 12.83 10.38
CA PHE A 2 -3.01 11.69 10.13
C PHE A 2 -3.54 11.08 11.43
N ASN A 3 -2.66 10.65 12.31
CA ASN A 3 -2.94 10.08 13.64
C ASN A 3 -4.11 9.08 13.64
N THR A 4 -4.07 8.13 12.69
CA THR A 4 -5.09 7.09 12.59
C THR A 4 -5.16 6.23 13.85
N PRO A 5 -6.36 5.76 14.26
CA PRO A 5 -6.50 5.00 15.51
C PRO A 5 -5.93 3.59 15.40
N ILE A 6 -5.66 2.99 16.55
CA ILE A 6 -5.32 1.58 16.69
C ILE A 6 -6.53 0.84 17.25
N PHE A 7 -6.88 -0.29 16.64
CA PHE A 7 -7.89 -1.24 17.10
C PHE A 7 -7.20 -2.48 17.66
N SER A 8 -7.72 -3.05 18.73
CA SER A 8 -7.22 -4.31 19.28
C SER A 8 -8.15 -5.45 18.92
N LEU A 9 -7.61 -6.48 18.28
CA LEU A 9 -8.30 -7.72 17.98
C LEU A 9 -7.52 -8.88 18.60
N ASP A 10 -8.09 -9.52 19.61
CA ASP A 10 -7.36 -10.46 20.45
C ASP A 10 -6.08 -9.76 20.98
N ASP A 11 -4.90 -10.37 20.85
CA ASP A 11 -3.62 -9.78 21.25
C ASP A 11 -2.91 -8.98 20.13
N ILE A 12 -3.59 -8.74 18.99
CA ILE A 12 -3.03 -8.05 17.85
C ILE A 12 -3.52 -6.61 17.80
N LEU A 13 -2.58 -5.66 17.74
CA LEU A 13 -2.86 -4.25 17.51
C LEU A 13 -2.92 -3.98 16.01
N ILE A 14 -3.92 -3.23 15.56
CA ILE A 14 -4.17 -2.96 14.13
C ILE A 14 -4.29 -1.46 13.93
N LYS A 15 -3.33 -0.85 13.24
CA LYS A 15 -3.35 0.56 12.85
C LYS A 15 -4.31 0.75 11.68
N LEU A 16 -5.38 1.52 11.89
CA LEU A 16 -6.50 1.63 10.95
C LEU A 16 -6.24 2.70 9.88
N GLU A 17 -5.39 2.40 8.90
CA GLU A 17 -5.03 3.33 7.83
C GLU A 17 -6.17 3.62 6.84
N TYR A 18 -7.24 2.82 6.81
CA TYR A 18 -8.46 3.15 6.07
C TYR A 18 -9.24 4.33 6.68
N LYS A 19 -8.87 4.80 7.87
CA LYS A 19 -9.43 6.03 8.48
C LYS A 19 -8.77 7.31 7.97
N ASN A 20 -7.80 7.23 7.08
CA ASN A 20 -7.27 8.39 6.38
C ASN A 20 -8.33 9.03 5.46
N PRO A 21 -8.22 10.33 5.12
CA PRO A 21 -9.26 11.07 4.37
C PRO A 21 -9.66 10.46 3.01
N ALA A 22 -8.71 9.96 2.22
CA ALA A 22 -9.01 9.26 0.96
C ALA A 22 -9.20 7.74 1.16
N GLY A 23 -9.26 7.27 2.40
CA GLY A 23 -9.65 5.91 2.78
C GLY A 23 -8.54 4.87 2.69
N SER A 24 -7.25 5.25 2.69
CA SER A 24 -6.18 4.26 2.66
C SER A 24 -4.83 4.75 3.18
N ILE A 25 -3.91 3.81 3.38
CA ILE A 25 -2.50 4.09 3.72
C ILE A 25 -1.78 4.93 2.64
N LYS A 26 -2.31 4.98 1.41
CA LYS A 26 -1.73 5.75 0.30
C LYS A 26 -1.96 7.24 0.41
N ASP A 27 -2.80 7.69 1.31
CA ASP A 27 -2.96 9.11 1.68
C ASP A 27 -1.63 9.75 2.06
N ARG A 28 -0.81 9.04 2.82
CA ARG A 28 0.47 9.53 3.33
C ARG A 28 1.46 9.84 2.20
N PRO A 29 1.84 8.87 1.34
CA PRO A 29 2.73 9.16 0.23
C PRO A 29 2.12 10.13 -0.79
N ALA A 30 0.82 10.06 -1.05
CA ALA A 30 0.17 10.98 -1.99
C ALA A 30 0.25 12.43 -1.53
N LEU A 31 0.02 12.71 -0.24
CA LEU A 31 0.18 14.05 0.32
C LEU A 31 1.61 14.59 0.12
N PHE A 32 2.62 13.75 0.39
CA PHE A 32 4.04 14.15 0.25
C PHE A 32 4.42 14.40 -1.21
N MET A 33 4.01 13.50 -2.12
CA MET A 33 4.29 13.62 -3.55
C MET A 33 3.59 14.82 -4.18
N CYS A 34 2.31 15.07 -3.85
CA CYS A 34 1.59 16.24 -4.32
C CYS A 34 2.21 17.56 -3.79
N LYS A 35 2.63 17.58 -2.51
CA LYS A 35 3.33 18.73 -1.94
C LYS A 35 4.63 19.00 -2.68
N GLU A 36 5.45 17.98 -2.92
CA GLU A 36 6.71 18.11 -3.65
C GLU A 36 6.50 18.59 -5.08
N ALA A 37 5.54 18.00 -5.81
CA ALA A 37 5.21 18.40 -7.16
C ALA A 37 4.86 19.91 -7.24
N SER A 38 4.02 20.39 -6.31
CA SER A 38 3.65 21.80 -6.21
C SER A 38 4.83 22.68 -5.88
N LEU A 39 5.68 22.30 -4.91
CA LEU A 39 6.87 23.06 -4.53
C LEU A 39 7.90 23.15 -5.67
N LYS A 40 7.98 22.14 -6.53
CA LYS A 40 8.82 22.14 -7.73
C LYS A 40 8.18 22.86 -8.92
N GLY A 41 7.01 23.47 -8.76
CA GLY A 41 6.33 24.27 -9.78
C GLY A 41 5.54 23.46 -10.81
N TYR A 42 5.41 22.17 -10.65
CA TYR A 42 4.55 21.35 -11.50
C TYR A 42 3.07 21.73 -11.36
N ARG A 43 2.31 21.52 -12.41
CA ARG A 43 0.84 21.74 -12.44
C ARG A 43 0.06 20.44 -12.54
N GLU A 44 0.75 19.35 -12.73
CA GLU A 44 0.15 18.04 -12.92
C GLU A 44 1.01 16.95 -12.27
N ILE A 45 0.33 15.97 -11.66
CA ILE A 45 0.94 14.74 -11.13
C ILE A 45 0.38 13.53 -11.87
N VAL A 46 1.27 12.64 -12.28
CA VAL A 46 0.95 11.45 -13.09
C VAL A 46 1.34 10.19 -12.34
N GLU A 47 0.51 9.14 -12.42
CA GLU A 47 0.84 7.81 -11.92
C GLU A 47 0.19 6.71 -12.76
N VAL A 48 0.83 5.55 -12.82
CA VAL A 48 0.26 4.33 -13.40
C VAL A 48 -0.25 3.45 -12.27
N THR A 49 -1.55 3.38 -12.11
CA THR A 49 -2.13 2.63 -10.99
C THR A 49 -3.63 2.38 -11.18
N SER A 50 -4.08 1.23 -10.73
CA SER A 50 -5.51 0.91 -10.63
C SER A 50 -6.03 0.95 -9.20
N GLY A 51 -5.21 1.35 -8.24
CA GLY A 51 -5.49 1.16 -6.82
C GLY A 51 -5.55 2.44 -6.01
N ASN A 52 -5.32 2.25 -4.71
CA ASN A 52 -5.42 3.28 -3.70
C ASN A 52 -4.49 4.49 -3.92
N THR A 53 -3.35 4.29 -4.61
CA THR A 53 -2.42 5.39 -4.93
C THR A 53 -3.06 6.42 -5.84
N GLY A 54 -3.74 5.97 -6.91
CA GLY A 54 -4.43 6.88 -7.83
C GLY A 54 -5.54 7.66 -7.14
N ILE A 55 -6.33 7.00 -6.28
CA ILE A 55 -7.40 7.64 -5.52
C ILE A 55 -6.82 8.70 -4.58
N ALA A 56 -5.75 8.37 -3.84
CA ALA A 56 -5.14 9.31 -2.92
C ALA A 56 -4.48 10.49 -3.65
N LEU A 57 -3.77 10.24 -4.76
CA LEU A 57 -3.20 11.31 -5.58
C LEU A 57 -4.29 12.24 -6.12
N SER A 58 -5.39 11.70 -6.63
CA SER A 58 -6.53 12.49 -7.12
C SER A 58 -7.13 13.36 -6.02
N PHE A 59 -7.31 12.80 -4.81
CA PHE A 59 -7.81 13.54 -3.66
C PHE A 59 -6.88 14.68 -3.23
N TYR A 60 -5.57 14.42 -3.09
CA TYR A 60 -4.62 15.42 -2.60
C TYR A 60 -4.17 16.41 -3.68
N ALA A 61 -4.26 16.09 -4.96
CA ALA A 61 -3.89 16.98 -6.05
C ALA A 61 -4.65 18.32 -5.97
N HIS A 62 -5.95 18.28 -5.69
CA HIS A 62 -6.77 19.48 -5.54
C HIS A 62 -6.27 20.43 -4.44
N LYS A 63 -5.77 19.86 -3.33
CA LYS A 63 -5.23 20.66 -2.21
C LYS A 63 -4.01 21.51 -2.60
N PHE A 64 -3.28 21.08 -3.63
CA PHE A 64 -2.05 21.69 -4.11
C PHE A 64 -2.21 22.35 -5.50
N ASN A 65 -3.44 22.55 -5.96
CA ASN A 65 -3.75 23.08 -7.29
C ASN A 65 -3.06 22.30 -8.42
N LEU A 66 -3.01 20.96 -8.29
CA LEU A 66 -2.49 20.07 -9.29
C LEU A 66 -3.64 19.35 -10.00
N LYS A 67 -3.47 19.06 -11.28
CA LYS A 67 -4.24 18.05 -12.00
C LYS A 67 -3.66 16.68 -11.68
N ALA A 68 -4.50 15.68 -11.38
CA ALA A 68 -4.08 14.29 -11.26
C ALA A 68 -4.43 13.53 -12.54
N THR A 69 -3.44 12.99 -13.23
CA THR A 69 -3.63 12.13 -14.41
C THR A 69 -3.20 10.71 -14.09
N ILE A 70 -4.14 9.78 -14.18
CA ILE A 70 -3.95 8.39 -13.82
C ILE A 70 -4.07 7.51 -15.07
N PHE A 71 -3.00 6.79 -15.36
CA PHE A 71 -2.97 5.77 -16.39
C PHE A 71 -3.39 4.43 -15.82
N MET A 72 -4.31 3.74 -16.48
CA MET A 72 -4.83 2.47 -16.02
C MET A 72 -5.23 1.58 -17.21
N PRO A 73 -4.83 0.29 -17.23
CA PRO A 73 -5.32 -0.66 -18.21
C PRO A 73 -6.84 -0.79 -18.20
N LYS A 74 -7.45 -0.91 -19.41
CA LYS A 74 -8.91 -1.04 -19.59
C LYS A 74 -9.52 -2.24 -18.87
N SER A 75 -8.75 -3.31 -18.69
CA SER A 75 -9.17 -4.56 -18.06
C SER A 75 -9.48 -4.43 -16.57
N PHE A 76 -9.07 -3.33 -15.92
CA PHE A 76 -9.39 -3.12 -14.49
C PHE A 76 -10.84 -2.68 -14.28
N SER A 77 -11.36 -2.97 -13.06
CA SER A 77 -12.77 -2.86 -12.75
C SER A 77 -13.37 -1.46 -13.00
N VAL A 78 -14.60 -1.46 -13.49
CA VAL A 78 -15.38 -0.23 -13.76
C VAL A 78 -15.60 0.59 -12.49
N GLU A 79 -15.73 -0.08 -11.33
CA GLU A 79 -15.90 0.58 -10.03
C GLU A 79 -14.69 1.45 -9.69
N ARG A 80 -13.48 0.97 -9.95
CA ARG A 80 -12.23 1.73 -9.74
C ARG A 80 -12.14 2.91 -10.69
N GLN A 81 -12.51 2.73 -11.96
CA GLN A 81 -12.57 3.82 -12.92
C GLN A 81 -13.55 4.92 -12.47
N LYS A 82 -14.76 4.53 -12.03
CA LYS A 82 -15.75 5.46 -11.49
C LYS A 82 -15.23 6.19 -10.26
N LEU A 83 -14.57 5.49 -9.36
CA LEU A 83 -14.04 6.07 -8.14
C LEU A 83 -12.94 7.10 -8.43
N LEU A 84 -11.98 6.78 -9.30
CA LEU A 84 -10.94 7.72 -9.72
C LEU A 84 -11.53 8.99 -10.33
N LYS A 85 -12.53 8.85 -11.23
CA LYS A 85 -13.24 9.99 -11.84
C LYS A 85 -13.99 10.80 -10.79
N ALA A 86 -14.65 10.16 -9.81
CA ALA A 86 -15.34 10.86 -8.72
C ALA A 86 -14.40 11.68 -7.84
N TYR A 87 -13.14 11.26 -7.70
CA TYR A 87 -12.11 12.02 -7.02
C TYR A 87 -11.40 13.03 -7.93
N GLY A 88 -11.91 13.26 -9.14
CA GLY A 88 -11.44 14.29 -10.06
C GLY A 88 -10.19 13.92 -10.88
N ALA A 89 -9.86 12.64 -10.99
CA ALA A 89 -8.77 12.20 -11.85
C ALA A 89 -9.07 12.42 -13.32
N ASN A 90 -8.10 12.91 -14.08
CA ASN A 90 -8.03 12.73 -15.53
C ASN A 90 -7.59 11.26 -15.78
N LEU A 91 -8.55 10.39 -16.08
CA LEU A 91 -8.29 8.97 -16.25
C LEU A 91 -8.01 8.65 -17.71
N ILE A 92 -6.81 8.16 -18.01
CA ILE A 92 -6.39 7.66 -19.30
C ILE A 92 -6.40 6.13 -19.26
N LEU A 93 -7.27 5.53 -20.06
CA LEU A 93 -7.35 4.09 -20.20
C LEU A 93 -6.41 3.63 -21.30
N THR A 94 -5.49 2.74 -20.93
CA THR A 94 -4.50 2.17 -21.87
C THR A 94 -4.92 0.77 -22.31
N GLU A 95 -4.17 0.16 -23.24
CA GLU A 95 -4.32 -1.24 -23.57
C GLU A 95 -4.01 -2.14 -22.34
N ASP A 96 -4.14 -3.46 -22.46
CA ASP A 96 -4.31 -4.38 -21.32
C ASP A 96 -3.06 -4.62 -20.46
N SER A 97 -1.90 -4.05 -20.80
CA SER A 97 -0.69 -4.27 -20.03
C SER A 97 -0.27 -3.06 -19.19
N ILE A 98 0.15 -3.33 -17.94
CA ILE A 98 0.76 -2.30 -17.08
C ILE A 98 2.05 -1.75 -17.71
N ALA A 99 2.80 -2.58 -18.44
CA ALA A 99 4.02 -2.16 -19.10
C ALA A 99 3.77 -1.11 -20.20
N ASP A 100 2.70 -1.25 -20.97
CA ASP A 100 2.30 -0.27 -21.95
C ASP A 100 1.79 1.01 -21.31
N ALA A 101 1.00 0.89 -20.24
CA ALA A 101 0.58 2.05 -19.45
C ALA A 101 1.77 2.86 -18.90
N ILE A 102 2.85 2.19 -18.47
CA ILE A 102 4.07 2.87 -18.03
C ILE A 102 4.75 3.62 -19.17
N LYS A 103 4.89 3.01 -20.36
CA LYS A 103 5.49 3.65 -21.54
C LYS A 103 4.69 4.90 -21.97
N GLU A 104 3.36 4.77 -22.04
CA GLU A 104 2.48 5.87 -22.38
C GLU A 104 2.58 7.01 -21.35
N ALA A 105 2.59 6.69 -20.07
CA ALA A 105 2.76 7.66 -19.01
C ALA A 105 4.12 8.37 -19.06
N GLU A 106 5.20 7.67 -19.39
CA GLU A 106 6.54 8.28 -19.55
C GLU A 106 6.61 9.26 -20.71
N ILE A 107 5.96 8.96 -21.84
CA ILE A 107 5.83 9.89 -22.96
C ILE A 107 5.02 11.10 -22.54
N TYR A 108 3.83 10.86 -21.96
CA TYR A 108 2.93 11.93 -21.51
C TYR A 108 3.61 12.90 -20.52
N VAL A 109 4.35 12.38 -19.55
CA VAL A 109 5.07 13.19 -18.54
C VAL A 109 6.07 14.13 -19.19
N LYS A 110 6.80 13.68 -20.20
CA LYS A 110 7.78 14.50 -20.94
C LYS A 110 7.09 15.59 -21.76
N GLU A 111 6.04 15.24 -22.49
CA GLU A 111 5.31 16.18 -23.36
C GLU A 111 4.55 17.25 -22.58
N ASN A 112 4.01 16.91 -21.42
CA ASN A 112 3.19 17.79 -20.59
C ASN A 112 3.95 18.43 -19.42
N HIS A 113 5.27 18.19 -19.29
CA HIS A 113 6.07 18.69 -18.18
C HIS A 113 5.42 18.38 -16.82
N ALA A 114 4.96 17.14 -16.62
CA ALA A 114 4.24 16.69 -15.43
C ALA A 114 5.18 16.01 -14.42
N TYR A 115 4.78 16.01 -13.14
CA TYR A 115 5.48 15.26 -12.10
C TYR A 115 5.07 13.80 -12.12
N TYR A 116 5.99 12.87 -12.41
CA TYR A 116 5.73 11.44 -12.34
C TYR A 116 5.93 10.94 -10.90
N ALA A 117 4.88 10.46 -10.26
CA ALA A 117 4.91 10.05 -8.85
C ALA A 117 5.78 8.81 -8.59
N LYS A 118 5.81 7.84 -9.52
CA LYS A 118 6.65 6.63 -9.47
C LYS A 118 6.65 5.92 -8.11
N GLN A 119 5.48 5.45 -7.66
CA GLN A 119 5.28 4.92 -6.31
C GLN A 119 6.25 3.81 -5.88
N PHE A 120 6.86 3.07 -6.82
CA PHE A 120 7.79 1.99 -6.55
C PHE A 120 9.27 2.44 -6.44
N GLU A 121 9.55 3.71 -6.78
CA GLU A 121 10.90 4.27 -6.84
C GLU A 121 11.07 5.54 -6.01
N ASN A 122 9.99 6.29 -5.79
CA ASN A 122 10.02 7.60 -5.15
C ASN A 122 10.30 7.49 -3.65
N PRO A 123 11.40 8.09 -3.14
CA PRO A 123 11.79 8.01 -1.74
C PRO A 123 10.80 8.70 -0.79
N LEU A 124 9.93 9.58 -1.29
CA LEU A 124 8.88 10.18 -0.47
C LEU A 124 7.85 9.16 0.00
N ASN A 125 7.72 8.03 -0.70
CA ASN A 125 6.82 6.97 -0.26
C ASN A 125 7.25 6.41 1.10
N PRO A 126 8.44 5.82 1.29
CA PRO A 126 8.87 5.38 2.61
C PRO A 126 9.04 6.54 3.60
N ALA A 127 9.53 7.71 3.20
CA ALA A 127 9.68 8.85 4.09
C ALA A 127 8.33 9.29 4.73
N SER A 128 7.24 9.25 3.97
CA SER A 128 5.90 9.55 4.48
C SER A 128 5.42 8.55 5.53
N GLN A 129 5.91 7.32 5.48
CA GLN A 129 5.51 6.23 6.37
C GLN A 129 6.35 6.17 7.66
N GLU A 130 7.47 6.90 7.74
CA GLU A 130 8.19 7.10 8.99
C GLU A 130 7.29 7.76 10.04
N ILE A 131 6.39 8.66 9.61
CA ILE A 131 5.36 9.26 10.48
C ILE A 131 4.44 8.19 11.06
N THR A 132 4.07 7.18 10.26
CA THR A 132 3.25 6.06 10.77
C THR A 132 3.99 5.28 11.85
N GLY A 133 5.29 5.06 11.68
CA GLY A 133 6.14 4.44 12.70
C GLY A 133 6.17 5.25 14.00
N LEU A 134 6.33 6.55 13.91
CA LEU A 134 6.29 7.46 15.08
C LEU A 134 4.92 7.47 15.76
N GLU A 135 3.82 7.48 14.99
CA GLU A 135 2.46 7.36 15.54
C GLU A 135 2.27 6.06 16.29
N ILE A 136 2.76 4.93 15.76
CA ILE A 136 2.72 3.62 16.42
C ILE A 136 3.42 3.68 17.78
N LEU A 137 4.63 4.22 17.83
CA LEU A 137 5.38 4.36 19.09
C LEU A 137 4.66 5.23 20.11
N HIS A 138 4.05 6.33 19.65
CA HIS A 138 3.30 7.22 20.54
C HIS A 138 1.99 6.60 21.05
N GLN A 139 1.36 5.75 20.26
CA GLN A 139 0.04 5.17 20.57
C GLN A 139 0.13 3.81 21.27
N THR A 140 1.32 3.19 21.34
CA THR A 140 1.49 1.87 21.93
C THR A 140 2.56 1.89 22.99
N ASN A 141 2.41 0.97 23.95
CA ASN A 141 3.49 0.63 24.86
C ASN A 141 4.48 -0.34 24.14
N LYS A 142 5.03 -1.30 24.86
CA LYS A 142 5.92 -2.31 24.30
C LYS A 142 5.22 -3.14 23.22
N ILE A 143 5.87 -3.28 22.06
CA ILE A 143 5.52 -4.21 20.96
C ILE A 143 6.75 -5.04 20.63
N ASP A 144 6.54 -6.30 20.24
CA ASP A 144 7.62 -7.24 19.91
C ASP A 144 7.77 -7.41 18.40
N ASN A 145 6.64 -7.32 17.66
CA ASN A 145 6.64 -7.55 16.22
C ASN A 145 5.84 -6.47 15.48
N PHE A 146 6.30 -6.09 14.29
CA PHE A 146 5.56 -5.35 13.28
C PHE A 146 5.37 -6.20 12.02
N VAL A 147 4.13 -6.37 11.60
CA VAL A 147 3.74 -7.18 10.44
C VAL A 147 3.16 -6.29 9.34
N CYS A 148 3.66 -6.41 8.12
CA CYS A 148 3.20 -5.59 7.00
C CYS A 148 3.23 -6.34 5.67
N ALA A 149 2.09 -6.45 5.02
CA ALA A 149 1.98 -6.94 3.65
C ALA A 149 2.62 -5.94 2.65
N VAL A 150 3.42 -6.47 1.73
CA VAL A 150 4.27 -5.66 0.87
C VAL A 150 3.68 -5.49 -0.51
N GLY A 151 3.32 -4.24 -0.85
CA GLY A 151 3.00 -3.80 -2.22
C GLY A 151 4.17 -3.02 -2.81
N SER A 152 4.13 -1.69 -2.74
CA SER A 152 5.25 -0.85 -3.20
C SER A 152 6.49 -0.87 -2.28
N GLY A 153 6.38 -1.45 -1.10
CA GLY A 153 7.48 -1.49 -0.13
C GLY A 153 7.58 -0.27 0.78
N GLY A 154 6.95 0.85 0.41
CA GLY A 154 7.09 2.11 1.16
C GLY A 154 6.62 2.03 2.60
N SER A 155 5.48 1.37 2.87
CA SER A 155 4.95 1.25 4.23
C SER A 155 5.84 0.41 5.11
N LEU A 156 6.28 -0.77 4.64
CA LEU A 156 7.20 -1.60 5.41
C LEU A 156 8.51 -0.85 5.68
N THR A 157 9.16 -0.33 4.64
CA THR A 157 10.45 0.35 4.75
C THR A 157 10.39 1.56 5.68
N GLY A 158 9.41 2.45 5.50
CA GLY A 158 9.32 3.66 6.31
C GLY A 158 9.05 3.38 7.78
N ILE A 159 8.09 2.50 8.07
CA ILE A 159 7.76 2.12 9.45
C ILE A 159 8.93 1.35 10.09
N ALA A 160 9.53 0.41 9.36
CA ALA A 160 10.63 -0.39 9.87
C ALA A 160 11.87 0.45 10.21
N LYS A 161 12.18 1.52 9.47
CA LYS A 161 13.26 2.45 9.81
C LYS A 161 13.12 3.03 11.23
N ILE A 162 11.89 3.23 11.68
CA ILE A 162 11.58 3.76 13.02
C ILE A 162 11.56 2.65 14.08
N LEU A 163 10.99 1.49 13.75
CA LEU A 163 10.74 0.43 14.74
C LEU A 163 11.93 -0.51 14.94
N LYS A 164 12.66 -0.86 13.88
CA LYS A 164 13.76 -1.84 13.95
C LYS A 164 14.91 -1.44 14.89
N PRO A 165 15.35 -0.16 14.96
CA PRO A 165 16.38 0.26 15.92
C PRO A 165 16.00 0.06 17.39
N LEU A 166 14.71 -0.12 17.67
CA LEU A 166 14.19 -0.39 19.02
C LEU A 166 14.09 -1.89 19.33
N GLY A 167 14.63 -2.76 18.48
CA GLY A 167 14.61 -4.21 18.64
C GLY A 167 13.29 -4.87 18.26
N ILE A 168 12.39 -4.17 17.59
CA ILE A 168 11.11 -4.72 17.13
C ILE A 168 11.35 -5.56 15.86
N LYS A 169 10.87 -6.81 15.87
CA LYS A 169 10.98 -7.73 14.73
C LYS A 169 10.10 -7.26 13.57
N ILE A 170 10.68 -7.18 12.39
CA ILE A 170 10.00 -6.73 11.16
C ILE A 170 9.64 -7.92 10.29
N VAL A 171 8.35 -8.13 10.07
CA VAL A 171 7.82 -9.27 9.33
C VAL A 171 7.09 -8.79 8.07
N ALA A 172 7.62 -9.19 6.91
CA ALA A 172 6.97 -8.95 5.63
C ALA A 172 5.93 -10.04 5.34
N VAL A 173 4.84 -9.68 4.66
CA VAL A 173 3.82 -10.62 4.22
C VAL A 173 3.69 -10.57 2.71
N GLU A 174 3.71 -11.74 2.07
CA GLU A 174 3.44 -11.93 0.65
C GLU A 174 2.35 -12.98 0.42
N SER A 175 1.75 -12.96 -0.77
CA SER A 175 0.93 -14.08 -1.24
C SER A 175 1.82 -15.29 -1.54
N LYS A 176 1.34 -16.50 -1.21
CA LYS A 176 1.97 -17.78 -1.63
C LYS A 176 2.13 -17.87 -3.15
N ASN A 177 1.28 -17.19 -3.92
CA ASN A 177 1.34 -17.18 -5.37
C ASN A 177 2.35 -16.16 -5.93
N SER A 178 2.82 -15.19 -5.14
CA SER A 178 3.80 -14.18 -5.56
C SER A 178 4.92 -14.00 -4.53
N PRO A 179 5.74 -15.05 -4.26
CA PRO A 179 6.73 -15.07 -3.18
C PRO A 179 8.08 -14.47 -3.61
N VAL A 180 8.07 -13.25 -4.15
CA VAL A 180 9.26 -12.63 -4.77
C VAL A 180 10.31 -12.25 -3.73
N ILE A 181 9.87 -11.63 -2.63
CA ILE A 181 10.75 -11.21 -1.51
C ILE A 181 11.24 -12.47 -0.77
N PHE A 182 10.34 -13.42 -0.52
CA PHE A 182 10.68 -14.71 0.09
C PHE A 182 11.78 -15.43 -0.69
N ASN A 183 11.61 -15.55 -2.02
CA ASN A 183 12.61 -16.16 -2.89
C ASN A 183 13.97 -15.47 -2.77
N LYS A 184 13.98 -14.14 -2.73
CA LYS A 184 15.21 -13.36 -2.64
C LYS A 184 15.91 -13.53 -1.29
N ILE A 185 15.18 -13.41 -0.18
CA ILE A 185 15.74 -13.47 1.17
C ILE A 185 16.24 -14.88 1.52
N TYR A 186 15.45 -15.90 1.17
CA TYR A 186 15.76 -17.29 1.54
C TYR A 186 16.47 -18.08 0.45
N ASN A 187 16.89 -17.43 -0.65
CA ASN A 187 17.52 -18.08 -1.82
C ASN A 187 16.68 -19.28 -2.32
N LYS A 188 15.38 -19.04 -2.50
CA LYS A 188 14.42 -20.03 -3.01
C LYS A 188 14.02 -19.68 -4.45
N ASN A 189 13.34 -20.60 -5.11
CA ASN A 189 12.84 -20.42 -6.48
C ASN A 189 11.40 -20.95 -6.58
N LEU A 190 10.53 -20.47 -5.69
CA LEU A 190 9.10 -20.79 -5.77
C LEU A 190 8.49 -20.07 -6.99
N PRO A 191 7.52 -20.71 -7.68
CA PRO A 191 6.91 -20.10 -8.87
C PRO A 191 6.15 -18.84 -8.52
N VAL A 192 6.29 -17.80 -9.36
CA VAL A 192 5.52 -16.56 -9.30
C VAL A 192 4.32 -16.68 -10.25
N ARG A 193 3.13 -16.49 -9.73
CA ARG A 193 1.83 -16.60 -10.42
C ARG A 193 0.94 -15.40 -10.09
N PRO A 194 -0.11 -15.14 -10.88
CA PRO A 194 -1.15 -14.20 -10.48
C PRO A 194 -1.77 -14.56 -9.12
N HIS A 195 -2.05 -13.53 -8.30
CA HIS A 195 -2.63 -13.69 -6.98
C HIS A 195 -3.84 -12.77 -6.80
N LYS A 196 -4.66 -13.04 -5.78
CA LYS A 196 -5.93 -12.34 -5.52
C LYS A 196 -5.86 -11.30 -4.41
N ILE A 197 -4.77 -11.21 -3.66
CA ILE A 197 -4.61 -10.21 -2.57
C ILE A 197 -4.27 -8.87 -3.18
N GLN A 198 -5.26 -8.09 -3.54
CA GLN A 198 -5.08 -6.78 -4.17
C GLN A 198 -4.31 -5.82 -3.26
N GLY A 199 -3.42 -5.01 -3.86
CA GLY A 199 -2.65 -3.99 -3.17
C GLY A 199 -1.29 -4.44 -2.64
N ILE A 200 -0.96 -5.74 -2.75
CA ILE A 200 0.36 -6.30 -2.43
C ILE A 200 0.93 -7.06 -3.63
N GLY A 201 2.14 -7.60 -3.52
CA GLY A 201 2.72 -8.52 -4.49
C GLY A 201 2.88 -7.91 -5.89
N ALA A 202 3.79 -6.97 -6.06
CA ALA A 202 4.02 -6.29 -7.34
C ALA A 202 4.58 -7.21 -8.45
N GLY A 203 4.98 -8.45 -8.12
CA GLY A 203 5.63 -9.38 -9.05
C GLY A 203 7.13 -9.11 -9.24
N PHE A 204 7.65 -8.09 -8.61
CA PHE A 204 9.07 -7.71 -8.58
C PHE A 204 9.43 -7.07 -7.23
N ILE A 205 10.72 -6.89 -6.96
CA ILE A 205 11.21 -6.19 -5.77
C ILE A 205 11.25 -4.69 -6.06
N PRO A 206 10.42 -3.87 -5.39
CA PRO A 206 10.43 -2.41 -5.57
C PRO A 206 11.76 -1.79 -5.15
N LYS A 207 12.22 -0.75 -5.86
CA LYS A 207 13.50 -0.06 -5.56
C LYS A 207 13.53 0.58 -4.17
N ILE A 208 12.37 1.00 -3.66
CA ILE A 208 12.25 1.63 -2.35
C ILE A 208 12.09 0.63 -1.18
N LEU A 209 12.02 -0.67 -1.48
CA LEU A 209 11.98 -1.70 -0.45
C LEU A 209 13.38 -2.01 0.04
N ASP A 210 13.63 -1.73 1.31
CA ASP A 210 14.90 -2.10 1.95
C ASP A 210 14.79 -3.51 2.56
N LEU A 211 15.36 -4.49 1.88
CA LEU A 211 15.35 -5.89 2.30
C LEU A 211 16.11 -6.13 3.62
N ASN A 212 17.10 -5.27 3.95
CA ASN A 212 17.89 -5.42 5.18
C ASN A 212 17.08 -5.12 6.45
N LEU A 213 15.94 -4.47 6.30
CA LEU A 213 15.04 -4.20 7.42
C LEU A 213 14.17 -5.41 7.77
N ILE A 214 14.04 -6.40 6.88
CA ILE A 214 13.14 -7.55 7.04
C ILE A 214 13.83 -8.66 7.81
N ASP A 215 13.21 -9.12 8.90
CA ASP A 215 13.69 -10.24 9.72
C ASP A 215 13.07 -11.56 9.31
N GLU A 216 11.82 -11.53 8.81
CA GLU A 216 11.08 -12.72 8.41
C GLU A 216 10.10 -12.39 7.28
N VAL A 217 9.82 -13.37 6.41
CA VAL A 217 8.76 -13.30 5.40
C VAL A 217 7.77 -14.42 5.63
N ILE A 218 6.49 -14.08 5.78
CA ILE A 218 5.38 -15.03 5.93
C ILE A 218 4.56 -15.04 4.65
N LEU A 219 4.32 -16.23 4.11
CA LEU A 219 3.51 -16.44 2.93
C LEU A 219 2.07 -16.80 3.33
N ILE A 220 1.09 -16.04 2.81
CA ILE A 220 -0.34 -16.22 3.10
C ILE A 220 -1.06 -16.73 1.86
N ASP A 221 -1.99 -17.65 2.06
CA ASP A 221 -2.87 -18.16 1.03
C ASP A 221 -3.95 -17.11 0.66
N ASP A 222 -4.20 -16.92 -0.63
CA ASP A 222 -5.11 -15.90 -1.14
C ASP A 222 -6.56 -16.15 -0.71
N GLU A 223 -7.01 -17.40 -0.80
CA GLU A 223 -8.39 -17.76 -0.45
C GLU A 223 -8.61 -17.64 1.06
N GLU A 224 -7.63 -18.06 1.86
CA GLU A 224 -7.67 -17.90 3.31
C GLU A 224 -7.81 -16.42 3.69
N ALA A 225 -7.04 -15.52 3.05
CA ALA A 225 -7.10 -14.08 3.27
C ALA A 225 -8.49 -13.51 2.89
N ILE A 226 -9.05 -13.92 1.74
CA ILE A 226 -10.37 -13.48 1.29
C ILE A 226 -11.45 -13.95 2.26
N GLN A 227 -11.44 -15.22 2.64
CA GLN A 227 -12.43 -15.77 3.57
C GLN A 227 -12.32 -15.15 4.97
N PHE A 228 -11.11 -14.81 5.40
CA PHE A 228 -10.92 -14.13 6.68
C PHE A 228 -11.37 -12.67 6.60
N MET A 229 -11.13 -11.97 5.49
CA MET A 229 -11.65 -10.60 5.27
C MET A 229 -13.17 -10.55 5.43
N LYS A 230 -13.92 -11.50 4.86
CA LYS A 230 -15.39 -11.57 4.97
C LYS A 230 -15.89 -11.73 6.42
N LYS A 231 -15.03 -12.22 7.32
CA LYS A 231 -15.33 -12.39 8.75
C LYS A 231 -14.96 -11.17 9.60
N LEU A 232 -14.12 -10.25 9.10
CA LEU A 232 -13.63 -9.10 9.85
C LEU A 232 -14.74 -8.16 10.35
N PRO A 233 -15.82 -7.86 9.58
CA PRO A 233 -16.89 -7.00 10.09
C PRO A 233 -17.56 -7.54 11.34
N LYS A 234 -17.72 -8.87 11.46
CA LYS A 234 -18.27 -9.52 12.68
C LYS A 234 -17.32 -9.42 13.88
N LYS A 235 -16.07 -9.02 13.65
CA LYS A 235 -15.05 -8.78 14.68
C LYS A 235 -14.81 -7.29 14.96
N GLY A 236 -15.65 -6.40 14.40
CA GLY A 236 -15.58 -4.96 14.63
C GLY A 236 -14.58 -4.20 13.75
N ILE A 237 -14.02 -4.81 12.70
CA ILE A 237 -13.07 -4.17 11.80
C ILE A 237 -13.49 -4.34 10.34
N THR A 238 -13.47 -3.26 9.56
CA THR A 238 -13.87 -3.25 8.16
C THR A 238 -12.67 -3.13 7.20
N GLY A 239 -11.61 -3.87 7.49
CA GLY A 239 -10.39 -3.87 6.67
C GLY A 239 -10.51 -4.72 5.41
N GLY A 240 -9.70 -4.38 4.39
CA GLY A 240 -9.60 -5.10 3.12
C GLY A 240 -8.84 -6.42 3.20
N ILE A 241 -8.55 -7.04 2.02
CA ILE A 241 -7.90 -8.36 1.93
C ILE A 241 -6.49 -8.32 2.55
N SER A 242 -5.73 -7.26 2.30
CA SER A 242 -4.38 -7.11 2.88
C SER A 242 -4.39 -6.99 4.42
N THR A 243 -5.48 -6.46 5.01
CA THR A 243 -5.70 -6.47 6.46
C THR A 243 -5.84 -7.90 6.96
N ALA A 244 -6.62 -8.70 6.28
CA ALA A 244 -6.81 -10.12 6.62
C ALA A 244 -5.49 -10.89 6.53
N ALA A 245 -4.72 -10.69 5.45
CA ALA A 245 -3.40 -11.30 5.28
C ALA A 245 -2.44 -10.91 6.41
N ASN A 246 -2.42 -9.64 6.79
CA ASN A 246 -1.63 -9.12 7.90
C ASN A 246 -1.99 -9.79 9.22
N ILE A 247 -3.28 -9.91 9.54
CA ILE A 247 -3.75 -10.52 10.79
C ILE A 247 -3.44 -12.02 10.81
N LEU A 248 -3.62 -12.72 9.69
CA LEU A 248 -3.28 -14.15 9.57
C LEU A 248 -1.79 -14.41 9.79
N ALA A 249 -0.92 -13.53 9.28
CA ALA A 249 0.51 -13.60 9.54
C ALA A 249 0.83 -13.27 11.02
N ALA A 250 0.22 -12.23 11.57
CA ALA A 250 0.41 -11.83 12.97
C ALA A 250 0.05 -12.95 13.95
N LYS A 251 -0.99 -13.73 13.66
CA LYS A 251 -1.40 -14.90 14.48
C LYS A 251 -0.37 -16.02 14.54
N GLN A 252 0.60 -16.07 13.64
CA GLN A 252 1.67 -17.07 13.63
C GLN A 252 2.84 -16.68 14.55
N LEU A 253 2.85 -15.45 15.08
CA LEU A 253 3.94 -14.92 15.87
C LEU A 253 3.63 -15.00 17.37
N LYS A 254 4.69 -15.11 18.18
CA LYS A 254 4.61 -14.96 19.61
C LYS A 254 4.93 -13.50 19.99
N GLY A 255 4.35 -13.03 21.08
CA GLY A 255 4.56 -11.67 21.58
C GLY A 255 3.56 -10.66 21.03
N LYS A 256 3.60 -9.44 21.57
CA LYS A 256 2.68 -8.37 21.23
C LYS A 256 2.96 -7.85 19.83
N THR A 257 2.03 -8.06 18.93
CA THR A 257 2.20 -7.76 17.51
C THR A 257 1.35 -6.57 17.10
N ILE A 258 1.94 -5.65 16.32
CA ILE A 258 1.19 -4.61 15.61
C ILE A 258 1.23 -4.85 14.11
N THR A 259 0.10 -4.58 13.46
CA THR A 259 -0.04 -4.62 12.01
C THR A 259 -0.87 -3.46 11.48
N LEU A 260 -1.11 -3.45 10.16
CA LEU A 260 -1.82 -2.40 9.46
C LEU A 260 -3.15 -2.90 8.89
N SER A 261 -4.15 -2.03 8.87
CA SER A 261 -5.33 -2.14 8.02
C SER A 261 -5.23 -1.08 6.92
N PRO A 262 -4.62 -1.43 5.76
CA PRO A 262 -4.22 -0.45 4.76
C PRO A 262 -5.38 0.25 4.06
N ASP A 263 -6.51 -0.44 3.85
CA ASP A 263 -7.73 0.06 3.22
C ASP A 263 -8.96 -0.63 3.79
N GLY A 264 -10.14 -0.17 3.39
CA GLY A 264 -11.41 -0.68 3.86
C GLY A 264 -12.06 -1.69 2.92
N ILE A 265 -12.99 -2.47 3.47
CA ILE A 265 -13.75 -3.53 2.78
C ILE A 265 -14.59 -2.99 1.60
N GLU A 266 -14.96 -1.71 1.64
CA GLU A 266 -15.72 -1.04 0.56
C GLU A 266 -14.99 -1.02 -0.78
N ARG A 267 -13.68 -1.28 -0.79
CA ARG A 267 -12.88 -1.44 -2.02
C ARG A 267 -13.04 -2.80 -2.70
N TYR A 268 -13.79 -3.71 -2.07
CA TYR A 268 -13.85 -5.14 -2.42
C TYR A 268 -15.29 -5.67 -2.54
N LEU A 269 -16.27 -4.79 -2.78
CA LEU A 269 -17.69 -5.16 -2.82
C LEU A 269 -18.00 -6.24 -3.86
N SER A 270 -17.27 -6.26 -4.98
CA SER A 270 -17.46 -7.26 -6.05
C SER A 270 -17.03 -8.68 -5.67
N ILE A 271 -16.35 -8.88 -4.53
CA ILE A 271 -15.89 -10.19 -4.08
C ILE A 271 -16.45 -10.59 -2.70
N LEU A 272 -17.36 -9.79 -2.15
CA LEU A 272 -18.13 -10.12 -0.96
C LEU A 272 -19.28 -11.04 -1.32
#